data_2a1a81a3c32455f70019397dd69254d0
#
_entry.id   2a1a81a3c32455f70019397dd69254d0
#
_cell.length_a   1.000
_cell.length_b   1.000
_cell.length_c   1.000
_cell.angle_alpha   90.00
_cell.angle_beta   90.00
_cell.angle_gamma   90.00
#
_symmetry.space_group_name_H-M   'P 1'
#
loop_
_entity.id
_entity.type
_entity.pdbx_description
1 polymer ?
#
loop_
_entity_poly.entity_id
_entity_poly.type
_entity_poly.pdbx_seq_one_letter_code
_entity_poly.pdbx_strand_id
1 'polypeptide(L)'
;MQKVIVAGAFAIALAIVSFASGEGKMKITSSAFQEGGSIPSKFTCDGGDTSPPLQIAQVPSGAKSLALVVDDPDAPSGLFTHWMVWNISPQTNIIAEGSTPKGVHGTNDFGKFGYGGPCPPSGTHRYYFKIFALDRELDLPPGTKRSQLDAAMKGHIVAQGELMGRYSRKK
;
A
#
# COMPACT_ATOMS: atom_id res chain seq x y z
N MET A 1 -74.54 23.44 0.53
CA MET A 1 -73.37 23.29 1.41
C MET A 1 -72.35 22.37 0.72
N GLN A 2 -71.34 22.98 0.14
CA GLN A 2 -70.34 22.29 -0.68
C GLN A 2 -69.05 22.16 0.14
N LYS A 3 -68.64 20.95 0.48
CA LYS A 3 -67.43 20.65 1.23
C LYS A 3 -66.22 20.61 0.26
N VAL A 4 -65.31 21.55 0.44
CA VAL A 4 -64.01 21.56 -0.27
C VAL A 4 -63.07 20.65 0.48
N ILE A 5 -62.56 19.59 -0.19
CA ILE A 5 -61.51 18.71 0.33
C ILE A 5 -60.18 19.25 -0.22
N VAL A 6 -59.32 19.78 0.67
CA VAL A 6 -57.96 20.19 0.34
C VAL A 6 -57.07 18.96 0.52
N ALA A 7 -56.59 18.43 -0.60
CA ALA A 7 -55.57 17.37 -0.58
C ALA A 7 -54.19 17.98 -0.43
N GLY A 8 -53.59 17.79 0.75
CA GLY A 8 -52.19 18.19 1.01
C GLY A 8 -51.23 17.17 0.40
N ALA A 9 -50.47 17.57 -0.60
CA ALA A 9 -49.37 16.79 -1.14
C ALA A 9 -48.12 16.90 -0.23
N PHE A 10 -47.77 15.83 0.47
CA PHE A 10 -46.53 15.73 1.23
C PHE A 10 -45.39 15.37 0.23
N ALA A 11 -44.53 16.32 -0.10
CA ALA A 11 -43.31 16.08 -0.84
C ALA A 11 -42.25 15.53 0.11
N ILE A 12 -41.93 14.25 0.00
CA ILE A 12 -40.78 13.62 0.70
C ILE A 12 -39.51 14.00 -0.08
N ALA A 13 -38.75 14.92 0.46
CA ALA A 13 -37.43 15.23 -0.05
C ALA A 13 -36.45 14.11 0.34
N LEU A 14 -36.04 13.30 -0.64
CA LEU A 14 -35.00 12.30 -0.48
C LEU A 14 -33.65 13.01 -0.45
N ALA A 15 -33.06 13.17 0.73
CA ALA A 15 -31.71 13.70 0.88
C ALA A 15 -30.72 12.63 0.38
N ILE A 16 -30.13 12.87 -0.79
CA ILE A 16 -29.02 12.07 -1.30
C ILE A 16 -27.77 12.48 -0.51
N VAL A 17 -27.39 11.66 0.47
CA VAL A 17 -26.11 11.80 1.16
C VAL A 17 -25.01 11.32 0.19
N SER A 18 -24.38 12.27 -0.51
CA SER A 18 -23.17 12.01 -1.29
C SER A 18 -22.04 11.73 -0.30
N PHE A 19 -21.67 10.47 -0.14
CA PHE A 19 -20.40 10.12 0.49
C PHE A 19 -19.29 10.46 -0.51
N ALA A 20 -18.58 11.55 -0.26
CA ALA A 20 -17.32 11.83 -0.92
C ALA A 20 -16.33 10.74 -0.46
N SER A 21 -15.99 9.82 -1.33
CA SER A 21 -14.94 8.81 -1.12
C SER A 21 -13.58 9.50 -1.20
N GLY A 22 -13.23 10.29 -0.19
CA GLY A 22 -11.86 10.70 0.02
C GLY A 22 -11.07 9.47 0.50
N GLU A 23 -9.97 9.14 -0.18
CA GLU A 23 -9.08 8.07 0.29
C GLU A 23 -8.65 8.37 1.73
N GLY A 24 -8.89 7.43 2.64
CA GLY A 24 -8.47 7.55 4.04
C GLY A 24 -6.94 7.50 4.14
N LYS A 25 -6.39 8.12 5.19
CA LYS A 25 -4.95 8.06 5.44
C LYS A 25 -4.62 6.94 6.41
N MET A 26 -3.82 5.98 5.96
CA MET A 26 -3.20 4.95 6.79
C MET A 26 -1.83 5.40 7.28
N LYS A 27 -1.33 4.73 8.32
CA LYS A 27 0.02 4.96 8.83
C LYS A 27 0.84 3.68 8.69
N ILE A 28 2.02 3.80 8.08
CA ILE A 28 3.05 2.77 8.05
C ILE A 28 4.33 3.35 8.64
N THR A 29 4.98 2.61 9.52
CA THR A 29 6.22 3.00 10.21
C THR A 29 7.16 1.81 10.33
N SER A 30 8.43 2.08 10.63
CA SER A 30 9.42 1.06 10.96
C SER A 30 10.15 1.44 12.26
N SER A 31 10.52 0.45 13.06
CA SER A 31 11.45 0.66 14.17
C SER A 31 12.91 0.74 13.71
N ALA A 32 13.19 0.38 12.46
CA ALA A 32 14.53 0.35 11.90
C ALA A 32 14.99 1.71 11.33
N PHE A 33 14.05 2.54 10.86
CA PHE A 33 14.32 3.88 10.34
C PHE A 33 13.06 4.75 10.40
N GLN A 34 13.26 6.07 10.41
CA GLN A 34 12.18 7.05 10.40
C GLN A 34 11.92 7.56 8.99
N GLU A 35 10.77 8.25 8.80
CA GLU A 35 10.44 8.96 7.56
C GLU A 35 11.60 9.86 7.09
N GLY A 36 12.04 9.68 5.85
CA GLY A 36 13.19 10.39 5.26
C GLY A 36 14.55 9.96 5.78
N GLY A 37 14.61 9.03 6.75
CA GLY A 37 15.85 8.56 7.37
C GLY A 37 16.61 7.54 6.50
N SER A 38 17.85 7.25 6.91
CA SER A 38 18.67 6.23 6.24
C SER A 38 18.19 4.83 6.60
N ILE A 39 18.02 3.97 5.59
CA ILE A 39 17.77 2.54 5.77
C ILE A 39 19.08 1.88 6.19
N PRO A 40 19.14 1.16 7.33
CA PRO A 40 20.34 0.45 7.74
C PRO A 40 20.77 -0.62 6.72
N SER A 41 22.08 -0.79 6.54
CA SER A 41 22.66 -1.72 5.55
C SER A 41 22.17 -3.15 5.70
N LYS A 42 21.80 -3.58 6.91
CA LYS A 42 21.19 -4.89 7.18
C LYS A 42 20.02 -5.19 6.27
N PHE A 43 19.23 -4.18 5.88
CA PHE A 43 18.01 -4.30 5.07
C PHE A 43 18.26 -4.05 3.58
N THR A 44 19.52 -4.10 3.14
CA THR A 44 19.94 -3.75 1.79
C THR A 44 20.84 -4.82 1.18
N CYS A 45 21.14 -4.73 -0.11
CA CYS A 45 22.04 -5.65 -0.78
C CYS A 45 23.49 -5.63 -0.26
N ASP A 46 23.87 -4.60 0.51
CA ASP A 46 25.19 -4.51 1.14
C ASP A 46 25.24 -5.20 2.52
N GLY A 47 24.13 -5.78 2.96
CA GLY A 47 23.99 -6.49 4.22
C GLY A 47 23.25 -7.80 4.09
N GLY A 48 22.30 -8.04 4.98
CA GLY A 48 21.54 -9.29 5.02
C GLY A 48 20.41 -9.42 4.00
N ASP A 49 20.13 -8.38 3.24
CA ASP A 49 18.99 -8.29 2.29
C ASP A 49 17.65 -8.70 2.93
N THR A 50 17.52 -8.38 4.21
CA THR A 50 16.39 -8.75 5.07
C THR A 50 15.34 -7.66 5.03
N SER A 51 14.04 -8.00 4.98
CA SER A 51 12.99 -7.00 5.04
C SER A 51 12.96 -6.30 6.41
N PRO A 52 12.80 -4.95 6.46
CA PRO A 52 12.69 -4.25 7.74
C PRO A 52 11.37 -4.56 8.44
N PRO A 53 11.32 -4.44 9.78
CA PRO A 53 10.06 -4.54 10.51
C PRO A 53 9.15 -3.36 10.16
N LEU A 54 7.86 -3.64 9.90
CA LEU A 54 6.87 -2.63 9.57
C LEU A 54 5.69 -2.69 10.55
N GLN A 55 5.16 -1.53 10.91
CA GLN A 55 3.93 -1.38 11.67
C GLN A 55 2.89 -0.66 10.80
N ILE A 56 1.69 -1.21 10.76
CA ILE A 56 0.55 -0.71 10.00
C ILE A 56 -0.54 -0.28 10.99
N ALA A 57 -1.05 0.92 10.84
CA ALA A 57 -2.10 1.47 11.70
C ALA A 57 -3.13 2.26 10.88
N GLN A 58 -4.28 2.54 11.51
CA GLN A 58 -5.37 3.30 10.91
C GLN A 58 -5.98 2.61 9.67
N VAL A 59 -6.02 1.28 9.66
CA VAL A 59 -6.71 0.52 8.62
C VAL A 59 -8.21 0.78 8.75
N PRO A 60 -8.90 1.22 7.68
CA PRO A 60 -10.35 1.43 7.73
C PRO A 60 -11.10 0.13 8.00
N SER A 61 -12.18 0.22 8.79
CA SER A 61 -13.02 -0.95 9.12
C SER A 61 -13.68 -1.59 7.88
N GLY A 62 -13.84 -0.84 6.80
CA GLY A 62 -14.37 -1.32 5.52
C GLY A 62 -13.35 -2.04 4.63
N ALA A 63 -12.07 -2.05 4.98
CA ALA A 63 -11.04 -2.76 4.21
C ALA A 63 -11.30 -4.27 4.20
N LYS A 64 -11.17 -4.87 3.02
CA LYS A 64 -11.29 -6.32 2.82
C LYS A 64 -9.93 -6.99 2.68
N SER A 65 -8.95 -6.27 2.14
CA SER A 65 -7.56 -6.71 2.03
C SER A 65 -6.60 -5.54 2.08
N LEU A 66 -5.30 -5.84 2.29
CA LEU A 66 -4.21 -4.88 2.14
C LEU A 66 -3.28 -5.32 1.01
N ALA A 67 -2.62 -4.32 0.39
CA ALA A 67 -1.50 -4.55 -0.52
C ALA A 67 -0.29 -3.75 -0.05
N LEU A 68 0.88 -4.40 0.02
CA LEU A 68 2.17 -3.80 0.31
C LEU A 68 2.99 -3.73 -0.98
N VAL A 69 3.55 -2.57 -1.25
CA VAL A 69 4.44 -2.34 -2.40
C VAL A 69 5.66 -1.54 -1.94
N VAL A 70 6.84 -1.96 -2.34
CA VAL A 70 8.09 -1.23 -2.10
C VAL A 70 8.72 -0.84 -3.42
N ASP A 71 8.95 0.46 -3.61
CA ASP A 71 9.42 1.04 -4.87
C ASP A 71 10.63 1.94 -4.69
N ASP A 72 11.46 1.99 -5.72
CA ASP A 72 12.52 2.98 -5.96
C ASP A 72 12.20 3.79 -7.22
N PRO A 73 11.77 5.05 -7.10
CA PRO A 73 11.53 5.92 -8.26
C PRO A 73 12.80 6.56 -8.83
N ASP A 74 13.93 6.44 -8.14
CA ASP A 74 15.20 7.06 -8.53
C ASP A 74 16.09 6.09 -9.33
N ALA A 75 15.62 4.86 -9.58
CA ALA A 75 16.36 3.89 -10.37
C ALA A 75 16.57 4.36 -11.81
N PRO A 76 17.75 4.10 -12.42
CA PRO A 76 18.07 4.61 -13.78
C PRO A 76 17.10 4.17 -14.87
N SER A 77 16.45 3.04 -14.70
CA SER A 77 15.42 2.49 -15.62
C SER A 77 14.01 3.03 -15.37
N GLY A 78 13.83 3.97 -14.46
CA GLY A 78 12.53 4.43 -13.97
C GLY A 78 12.10 3.70 -12.70
N LEU A 79 10.78 3.63 -12.45
CA LEU A 79 10.24 3.01 -11.25
C LEU A 79 10.69 1.54 -11.16
N PHE A 80 11.39 1.20 -10.08
CA PHE A 80 11.86 -0.16 -9.80
C PHE A 80 11.13 -0.73 -8.58
N THR A 81 10.50 -1.87 -8.73
CA THR A 81 9.71 -2.51 -7.69
C THR A 81 10.56 -3.54 -6.93
N HIS A 82 10.68 -3.32 -5.63
CA HIS A 82 11.48 -4.13 -4.71
C HIS A 82 10.68 -5.25 -4.04
N TRP A 83 9.38 -5.03 -3.79
CA TRP A 83 8.52 -5.99 -3.10
C TRP A 83 7.06 -5.74 -3.42
N MET A 84 6.28 -6.82 -3.61
CA MET A 84 4.82 -6.76 -3.76
C MET A 84 4.16 -7.94 -3.09
N VAL A 85 3.17 -7.66 -2.25
CA VAL A 85 2.28 -8.66 -1.63
C VAL A 85 0.88 -8.06 -1.58
N TRP A 86 -0.14 -8.80 -1.98
CA TRP A 86 -1.54 -8.39 -1.88
C TRP A 86 -2.38 -9.48 -1.24
N ASN A 87 -3.68 -9.20 -1.00
CA ASN A 87 -4.57 -10.04 -0.22
C ASN A 87 -4.03 -10.33 1.19
N ILE A 88 -3.32 -9.35 1.76
CA ILE A 88 -2.90 -9.37 3.15
C ILE A 88 -4.15 -9.10 4.00
N SER A 89 -4.31 -9.83 5.11
CA SER A 89 -5.42 -9.60 6.05
C SER A 89 -5.44 -8.15 6.55
N PRO A 90 -6.59 -7.45 6.57
CA PRO A 90 -6.70 -6.09 7.10
C PRO A 90 -6.45 -6.01 8.63
N GLN A 91 -6.40 -7.14 9.34
CA GLN A 91 -6.00 -7.23 10.76
C GLN A 91 -4.48 -7.26 10.95
N THR A 92 -3.70 -7.33 9.86
CA THR A 92 -2.24 -7.31 9.93
C THR A 92 -1.77 -5.92 10.37
N ASN A 93 -1.27 -5.80 11.58
CA ASN A 93 -0.74 -4.57 12.15
C ASN A 93 0.80 -4.58 12.29
N ILE A 94 1.44 -5.74 12.17
CA ILE A 94 2.89 -5.93 12.26
C ILE A 94 3.34 -6.90 11.17
N ILE A 95 4.40 -6.52 10.46
CA ILE A 95 5.21 -7.40 9.63
C ILE A 95 6.57 -7.44 10.32
N ALA A 96 6.95 -8.59 10.88
CA ALA A 96 8.20 -8.72 11.61
C ALA A 96 9.40 -8.64 10.65
N GLU A 97 10.56 -8.25 11.18
CA GLU A 97 11.82 -8.25 10.46
C GLU A 97 12.08 -9.62 9.81
N GLY A 98 12.51 -9.63 8.54
CA GLY A 98 12.82 -10.84 7.79
C GLY A 98 11.62 -11.72 7.49
N SER A 99 10.41 -11.29 7.85
CA SER A 99 9.19 -12.04 7.55
C SER A 99 8.50 -11.50 6.30
N THR A 100 7.67 -12.35 5.74
CA THR A 100 6.79 -11.99 4.63
C THR A 100 5.34 -12.13 5.10
N PRO A 101 4.48 -11.12 4.93
CA PRO A 101 3.09 -11.22 5.32
C PRO A 101 2.39 -12.32 4.52
N LYS A 102 1.42 -12.99 5.16
CA LYS A 102 0.55 -13.92 4.45
C LYS A 102 -0.24 -13.16 3.38
N GLY A 103 -0.23 -13.66 2.17
CA GLY A 103 -0.87 -13.05 1.00
C GLY A 103 -0.34 -13.67 -0.29
N VAL A 104 -0.65 -13.04 -1.42
CA VAL A 104 -0.16 -13.44 -2.74
C VAL A 104 1.02 -12.58 -3.13
N HIS A 105 2.08 -13.19 -3.66
CA HIS A 105 3.35 -12.53 -3.96
C HIS A 105 3.50 -12.24 -5.45
N GLY A 106 3.89 -11.00 -5.77
CA GLY A 106 4.30 -10.60 -7.11
C GLY A 106 5.77 -10.87 -7.39
N THR A 107 6.14 -10.83 -8.66
CA THR A 107 7.53 -10.85 -9.09
C THR A 107 8.06 -9.42 -9.10
N ASN A 108 9.06 -9.14 -8.26
CA ASN A 108 9.77 -7.87 -8.23
C ASN A 108 10.67 -7.69 -9.48
N ASP A 109 11.28 -6.52 -9.63
CA ASP A 109 12.10 -6.22 -10.81
C ASP A 109 13.49 -6.87 -10.77
N PHE A 110 13.86 -7.53 -9.66
CA PHE A 110 14.98 -8.49 -9.64
C PHE A 110 14.61 -9.87 -10.22
N GLY A 111 13.35 -10.07 -10.63
CA GLY A 111 12.85 -11.35 -11.12
C GLY A 111 12.55 -12.39 -10.04
N LYS A 112 12.37 -11.96 -8.79
CA LYS A 112 12.19 -12.82 -7.60
C LYS A 112 10.85 -12.56 -6.92
N PHE A 113 10.36 -13.53 -6.15
CA PHE A 113 9.32 -13.33 -5.15
C PHE A 113 9.92 -12.78 -3.85
N GLY A 114 9.14 -11.96 -3.13
CA GLY A 114 9.55 -11.43 -1.85
C GLY A 114 10.32 -10.13 -1.93
N TYR A 115 10.96 -9.79 -0.81
CA TYR A 115 11.73 -8.58 -0.65
C TYR A 115 13.08 -8.66 -1.37
N GLY A 116 13.44 -7.59 -2.09
CA GLY A 116 14.79 -7.30 -2.53
C GLY A 116 15.17 -5.92 -2.01
N GLY A 117 16.24 -5.83 -1.24
CA GLY A 117 16.61 -4.60 -0.56
C GLY A 117 17.15 -3.51 -1.49
N PRO A 118 17.25 -2.27 -0.96
CA PRO A 118 17.93 -1.17 -1.62
C PRO A 118 19.31 -1.55 -2.15
N CYS A 119 19.53 -1.29 -3.45
CA CYS A 119 20.79 -1.60 -4.12
C CYS A 119 21.11 -0.56 -5.21
N PRO A 120 21.22 0.74 -4.86
CA PRO A 120 21.42 1.78 -5.85
C PRO A 120 22.79 1.62 -6.53
N PRO A 121 22.87 1.76 -7.87
CA PRO A 121 24.15 1.66 -8.59
C PRO A 121 25.07 2.83 -8.27
N SER A 122 24.51 3.99 -7.94
CA SER A 122 25.24 5.20 -7.53
C SER A 122 24.31 6.18 -6.83
N GLY A 123 24.88 7.10 -6.04
CA GLY A 123 24.10 8.15 -5.37
C GLY A 123 23.23 7.65 -4.23
N THR A 124 22.24 8.46 -3.86
CA THR A 124 21.27 8.18 -2.82
C THR A 124 19.90 8.05 -3.46
N HIS A 125 19.25 6.91 -3.29
CA HIS A 125 17.90 6.66 -3.77
C HIS A 125 16.89 6.69 -2.64
N ARG A 126 15.62 6.96 -2.97
CA ARG A 126 14.46 6.92 -2.09
C ARG A 126 13.71 5.62 -2.29
N TYR A 127 13.33 4.99 -1.18
CA TYR A 127 12.59 3.73 -1.16
C TYR A 127 11.28 3.94 -0.43
N TYR A 128 10.17 3.77 -1.14
CA TYR A 128 8.83 4.00 -0.63
C TYR A 128 8.18 2.68 -0.27
N PHE A 129 7.90 2.50 1.02
CA PHE A 129 7.10 1.40 1.55
C PHE A 129 5.65 1.86 1.58
N LYS A 130 4.84 1.38 0.64
CA LYS A 130 3.45 1.79 0.45
C LYS A 130 2.50 0.71 0.90
N ILE A 131 1.49 1.09 1.68
CA ILE A 131 0.41 0.19 2.09
C ILE A 131 -0.91 0.74 1.56
N PHE A 132 -1.71 -0.11 0.93
CA PHE A 132 -3.02 0.20 0.38
C PHE A 132 -4.07 -0.66 1.07
N ALA A 133 -5.17 -0.06 1.53
CA ALA A 133 -6.36 -0.77 1.94
C ALA A 133 -7.33 -0.84 0.77
N LEU A 134 -7.85 -2.03 0.50
CA LEU A 134 -8.72 -2.29 -0.64
C LEU A 134 -10.12 -2.73 -0.15
N ASP A 135 -11.16 -2.39 -0.92
CA ASP A 135 -12.54 -2.78 -0.67
C ASP A 135 -12.86 -4.22 -1.08
N ARG A 136 -11.85 -4.95 -1.61
CA ARG A 136 -11.94 -6.34 -2.06
C ARG A 136 -10.61 -7.07 -1.94
N GLU A 137 -10.64 -8.37 -2.10
CA GLU A 137 -9.48 -9.16 -2.49
C GLU A 137 -9.30 -9.08 -4.02
N LEU A 138 -8.04 -9.17 -4.47
CA LEU A 138 -7.69 -9.13 -5.89
C LEU A 138 -7.55 -10.55 -6.43
N ASP A 139 -8.22 -10.83 -7.55
CA ASP A 139 -8.09 -12.09 -8.28
C ASP A 139 -6.89 -12.02 -9.25
N LEU A 140 -5.69 -12.10 -8.68
CA LEU A 140 -4.42 -12.06 -9.41
C LEU A 140 -3.57 -13.27 -9.02
N PRO A 141 -2.97 -13.99 -9.99
CA PRO A 141 -2.12 -15.13 -9.71
C PRO A 141 -0.77 -14.71 -9.10
N PRO A 142 -0.09 -15.59 -8.36
CA PRO A 142 1.30 -15.37 -7.95
C PRO A 142 2.20 -15.04 -9.17
N GLY A 143 3.17 -14.17 -8.96
CA GLY A 143 4.09 -13.75 -10.02
C GLY A 143 3.59 -12.59 -10.88
N THR A 144 2.38 -12.09 -10.62
CA THR A 144 1.85 -10.88 -11.26
C THR A 144 2.85 -9.73 -11.18
N LYS A 145 2.99 -8.97 -12.27
CA LYS A 145 3.88 -7.81 -12.36
C LYS A 145 3.22 -6.54 -11.81
N ARG A 146 4.04 -5.54 -11.50
CA ARG A 146 3.60 -4.28 -10.91
C ARG A 146 2.44 -3.60 -11.67
N SER A 147 2.55 -3.47 -12.98
CA SER A 147 1.52 -2.79 -13.79
C SER A 147 0.15 -3.48 -13.72
N GLN A 148 0.13 -4.82 -13.60
CA GLN A 148 -1.11 -5.59 -13.46
C GLN A 148 -1.71 -5.41 -12.06
N LEU A 149 -0.86 -5.35 -11.00
CA LEU A 149 -1.30 -5.05 -9.64
C LEU A 149 -1.91 -3.66 -9.56
N ASP A 150 -1.24 -2.64 -10.13
CA ASP A 150 -1.75 -1.27 -10.16
C ASP A 150 -3.10 -1.17 -10.89
N ALA A 151 -3.23 -1.86 -12.02
CA ALA A 151 -4.49 -1.91 -12.77
C ALA A 151 -5.63 -2.55 -11.95
N ALA A 152 -5.33 -3.61 -11.21
CA ALA A 152 -6.32 -4.30 -10.37
C ALA A 152 -6.70 -3.51 -9.12
N MET A 153 -5.80 -2.71 -8.56
CA MET A 153 -6.08 -1.84 -7.41
C MET A 153 -6.86 -0.58 -7.80
N LYS A 154 -6.81 -0.17 -9.07
CA LYS A 154 -7.44 1.07 -9.53
C LYS A 154 -8.94 1.07 -9.28
N GLY A 155 -9.42 2.09 -8.53
CA GLY A 155 -10.83 2.24 -8.15
C GLY A 155 -11.25 1.39 -6.93
N HIS A 156 -10.31 0.65 -6.33
CA HIS A 156 -10.56 -0.20 -5.16
C HIS A 156 -9.78 0.24 -3.90
N ILE A 157 -8.95 1.27 -4.01
CA ILE A 157 -8.19 1.82 -2.88
C ILE A 157 -9.13 2.69 -2.04
N VAL A 158 -9.32 2.31 -0.76
CA VAL A 158 -10.14 3.06 0.20
C VAL A 158 -9.30 3.85 1.19
N ALA A 159 -8.03 3.47 1.38
CA ALA A 159 -7.05 4.22 2.15
C ALA A 159 -5.64 3.81 1.76
N GLN A 160 -4.67 4.69 2.02
CA GLN A 160 -3.27 4.41 1.77
C GLN A 160 -2.35 5.12 2.77
N GLY A 161 -1.13 4.60 2.87
CA GLY A 161 -0.06 5.20 3.65
C GLY A 161 1.29 4.85 3.07
N GLU A 162 2.29 5.68 3.34
CA GLU A 162 3.67 5.40 2.92
C GLU A 162 4.68 5.79 4.00
N LEU A 163 5.82 5.12 3.95
CA LEU A 163 7.03 5.41 4.69
C LEU A 163 8.18 5.46 3.68
N MET A 164 8.90 6.57 3.63
CA MET A 164 10.05 6.72 2.76
C MET A 164 11.35 6.60 3.56
N GLY A 165 12.25 5.74 3.08
CA GLY A 165 13.64 5.68 3.55
C GLY A 165 14.62 6.01 2.43
N ARG A 166 15.85 6.34 2.78
CA ARG A 166 16.94 6.62 1.84
C ARG A 166 18.07 5.64 2.01
N TYR A 167 18.72 5.30 0.91
CA TYR A 167 19.94 4.52 0.97
C TYR A 167 20.92 4.93 -0.13
N SER A 168 22.20 4.92 0.23
CA SER A 168 23.32 5.00 -0.69
C SER A 168 24.34 3.94 -0.30
N ARG A 169 24.93 3.28 -1.30
CA ARG A 169 26.02 2.32 -1.04
C ARG A 169 27.27 3.04 -0.54
N LYS A 170 27.88 2.48 0.49
CA LYS A 170 29.24 2.92 0.89
C LYS A 170 30.22 2.41 -0.16
N LYS A 171 31.01 3.31 -0.72
CA LYS A 171 32.16 2.98 -1.56
C LYS A 171 33.26 2.36 -0.72
#